data_af17aa647257c69c4452d020381ca7e2
#
_entry.id   af17aa647257c69c4452d020381ca7e2
#
_cell.length_a   1.000
_cell.length_b   1.000
_cell.length_c   1.000
_cell.angle_alpha   90.00
_cell.angle_beta   90.00
_cell.angle_gamma   90.00
#
_symmetry.space_group_name_H-M   'P 1'
#
loop_
_entity.id
_entity.type
_entity.pdbx_description
1 polymer ?
#
loop_
_entity_poly.entity_id
_entity_poly.type
_entity_poly.pdbx_seq_one_letter_code
_entity_poly.pdbx_strand_id
1 'polypeptide(L)'
;MSDLNLDWIIDNVKKAVTAVDEVTKEWSNIKGTVQKIVEDEVKKELDSGKIGRVVDEAVKTGLSTARSYTDRSRRTFDFNGKTICIGDSYGEGFNPDGNVTGWPVLLKGYLSLTDDNFFSNSLGGSGFVNNTTFATLLNQTSNHFKNEEVTNIIVCGGFNDMNVTSHDIINAIYNFKKTSNILYPNAQIFVGFIGNSTTLSTRGSLITPRAAYCSACEYNGITYLSGVENALHSTAMFGSDGVHPNTWGEETIAKTISNAILNGYGSVIQPGTKIVAVSFKHGFTGSTIIETMQYNDICAIYGSFSMTRTENVTFKGDGTFYELFSFSDSFVLGGFQCDLPTTVILGSADGSYRTVPCTLRVYNGSLWIAIRSFSRTGYETYNVNSIVTEPFTIEHNTCFA
;
A
#
# COMPACT_ATOMS: atom_id res chain seq x y z
N MET A 1 2.70 -40.55 27.53
CA MET A 1 3.40 -39.74 26.52
C MET A 1 2.43 -38.65 26.16
N SER A 2 2.69 -37.43 26.64
CA SER A 2 1.80 -36.31 26.37
C SER A 2 2.00 -35.91 24.90
N ASP A 3 0.88 -35.87 24.14
CA ASP A 3 0.86 -35.36 22.78
C ASP A 3 1.41 -33.93 22.80
N LEU A 4 2.52 -33.74 22.13
CA LEU A 4 3.10 -32.42 21.93
C LEU A 4 2.11 -31.61 21.09
N ASN A 5 1.55 -30.56 21.66
CA ASN A 5 0.61 -29.70 20.96
C ASN A 5 1.36 -28.85 19.92
N LEU A 6 1.40 -29.36 18.70
CA LEU A 6 2.06 -28.71 17.55
C LEU A 6 1.52 -27.29 17.33
N ASP A 7 0.24 -27.06 17.63
CA ASP A 7 -0.40 -25.75 17.53
C ASP A 7 0.17 -24.75 18.56
N TRP A 8 0.55 -25.22 19.76
CA TRP A 8 1.19 -24.38 20.75
C TRP A 8 2.59 -23.90 20.30
N ILE A 9 3.35 -24.79 19.65
CA ILE A 9 4.67 -24.45 19.10
C ILE A 9 4.53 -23.46 17.97
N ILE A 10 3.59 -23.69 17.05
CA ILE A 10 3.31 -22.80 15.93
C ILE A 10 2.84 -21.43 16.43
N ASP A 11 2.01 -21.36 17.45
CA ASP A 11 1.51 -20.12 18.03
C ASP A 11 2.62 -19.31 18.75
N ASN A 12 3.53 -20.00 19.46
CA ASN A 12 4.66 -19.34 20.08
C ASN A 12 5.73 -18.88 19.09
N VAL A 13 5.94 -19.61 18.00
CA VAL A 13 6.79 -19.15 16.87
C VAL A 13 6.16 -17.96 16.16
N LYS A 14 4.85 -17.95 15.92
CA LYS A 14 4.13 -16.78 15.38
C LYS A 14 4.21 -15.57 16.31
N LYS A 15 4.06 -15.76 17.63
CA LYS A 15 4.22 -14.69 18.62
C LYS A 15 5.66 -14.17 18.66
N ALA A 16 6.66 -15.05 18.53
CA ALA A 16 8.06 -14.65 18.44
C ALA A 16 8.34 -13.87 17.12
N VAL A 17 7.75 -14.28 16.02
CA VAL A 17 7.85 -13.58 14.72
C VAL A 17 7.14 -12.21 14.77
N THR A 18 5.96 -12.13 15.36
CA THR A 18 5.24 -10.86 15.55
C THR A 18 6.00 -9.92 16.49
N ALA A 19 6.60 -10.46 17.59
CA ALA A 19 7.46 -9.68 18.47
C ALA A 19 8.71 -9.16 17.75
N VAL A 20 9.26 -9.89 16.79
CA VAL A 20 10.38 -9.43 15.93
C VAL A 20 9.92 -8.28 15.01
N ASP A 21 8.69 -8.27 14.52
CA ASP A 21 8.14 -7.16 13.74
C ASP A 21 7.91 -5.89 14.58
N GLU A 22 7.45 -6.03 15.82
CA GLU A 22 7.34 -4.91 16.77
C GLU A 22 8.72 -4.40 17.26
N VAL A 23 9.72 -5.26 17.24
CA VAL A 23 11.10 -5.04 17.71
C VAL A 23 11.98 -4.32 16.69
N THR A 24 11.56 -4.12 15.46
CA THR A 24 12.30 -3.27 14.51
C THR A 24 12.58 -1.87 15.06
N LYS A 25 11.88 -1.43 16.08
CA LYS A 25 12.19 -0.19 16.82
C LYS A 25 13.26 -0.33 17.91
N GLU A 26 13.54 -1.55 18.40
CA GLU A 26 14.50 -1.81 19.51
C GLU A 26 15.41 -3.03 19.27
N TRP A 27 15.75 -3.26 18.02
CA TRP A 27 16.43 -4.46 17.51
C TRP A 27 17.69 -4.90 18.28
N SER A 28 18.49 -3.97 18.82
CA SER A 28 19.77 -4.33 19.43
C SER A 28 19.66 -5.14 20.73
N ASN A 29 18.56 -5.00 21.47
CA ASN A 29 18.37 -5.64 22.78
C ASN A 29 17.62 -6.98 22.72
N ILE A 30 16.89 -7.23 21.67
CA ILE A 30 15.97 -8.38 21.58
C ILE A 30 16.58 -9.57 20.88
N LYS A 31 17.53 -9.36 19.96
CA LYS A 31 18.23 -10.45 19.25
C LYS A 31 18.83 -11.50 20.21
N GLY A 32 19.45 -11.07 21.29
CA GLY A 32 20.02 -11.94 22.30
C GLY A 32 18.97 -12.70 23.12
N THR A 33 17.84 -12.08 23.40
CA THR A 33 16.79 -12.66 24.24
C THR A 33 15.96 -13.69 23.48
N VAL A 34 15.56 -13.37 22.24
CA VAL A 34 14.81 -14.30 21.38
C VAL A 34 15.66 -15.51 21.01
N GLN A 35 16.93 -15.28 20.67
CA GLN A 35 17.84 -16.38 20.35
C GLN A 35 18.07 -17.31 21.56
N LYS A 36 18.19 -16.77 22.76
CA LYS A 36 18.36 -17.54 23.99
C LYS A 36 17.10 -18.33 24.38
N ILE A 37 15.92 -17.73 24.25
CA ILE A 37 14.64 -18.42 24.50
C ILE A 37 14.44 -19.57 23.50
N VAL A 38 14.74 -19.33 22.22
CA VAL A 38 14.63 -20.35 21.16
C VAL A 38 15.67 -21.46 21.38
N GLU A 39 16.92 -21.11 21.70
CA GLU A 39 17.98 -22.09 21.98
C GLU A 39 17.70 -22.93 23.25
N ASP A 40 17.20 -22.34 24.33
CA ASP A 40 16.86 -23.01 25.55
C ASP A 40 15.66 -23.96 25.44
N GLU A 41 14.60 -23.54 24.70
CA GLU A 41 13.42 -24.36 24.47
C GLU A 41 13.68 -25.48 23.42
N VAL A 42 14.42 -25.15 22.33
CA VAL A 42 14.85 -26.13 21.31
C VAL A 42 15.78 -27.20 21.92
N LYS A 43 16.70 -26.81 22.80
CA LYS A 43 17.60 -27.76 23.43
C LYS A 43 16.87 -28.75 24.35
N LYS A 44 15.83 -28.30 25.05
CA LYS A 44 14.97 -29.12 25.89
C LYS A 44 14.16 -30.17 25.10
N GLU A 45 13.76 -29.82 23.86
CA GLU A 45 12.97 -30.67 22.99
C GLU A 45 13.81 -31.53 22.02
N LEU A 46 15.05 -31.09 21.68
CA LEU A 46 16.02 -31.86 20.87
C LEU A 46 16.39 -33.19 21.51
N ASP A 47 16.45 -33.25 22.87
CA ASP A 47 16.65 -34.50 23.61
C ASP A 47 15.51 -35.51 23.39
N SER A 48 14.37 -35.10 22.86
CA SER A 48 13.21 -35.93 22.49
C SER A 48 13.21 -36.51 21.05
N GLY A 49 14.12 -36.08 20.20
CA GLY A 49 14.40 -36.66 18.86
C GLY A 49 13.37 -36.46 17.76
N LYS A 50 12.30 -35.68 17.95
CA LYS A 50 11.20 -35.53 16.98
C LYS A 50 11.05 -34.16 16.30
N ILE A 51 11.68 -33.09 16.81
CA ILE A 51 11.32 -31.70 16.44
C ILE A 51 12.36 -30.98 15.58
N GLY A 52 13.55 -31.51 15.42
CA GLY A 52 14.69 -30.82 14.78
C GLY A 52 14.38 -30.20 13.41
N ARG A 53 13.64 -30.87 12.54
CA ARG A 53 13.41 -30.41 11.15
C ARG A 53 12.41 -29.26 11.05
N VAL A 54 11.33 -29.29 11.81
CA VAL A 54 10.24 -28.30 11.73
C VAL A 54 10.68 -26.97 12.37
N VAL A 55 11.44 -27.06 13.47
CA VAL A 55 11.98 -25.89 14.15
C VAL A 55 13.11 -25.25 13.33
N ASP A 56 13.99 -26.03 12.72
CA ASP A 56 15.05 -25.53 11.83
C ASP A 56 14.46 -24.79 10.62
N GLU A 57 13.36 -25.26 10.07
CA GLU A 57 12.70 -24.64 8.92
C GLU A 57 11.96 -23.35 9.32
N ALA A 58 11.30 -23.34 10.48
CA ALA A 58 10.63 -22.16 11.04
C ALA A 58 11.63 -21.08 11.48
N VAL A 59 12.73 -21.46 12.11
CA VAL A 59 13.82 -20.55 12.51
C VAL A 59 14.56 -20.03 11.29
N LYS A 60 14.83 -20.87 10.29
CA LYS A 60 15.39 -20.44 9.00
C LYS A 60 14.49 -19.44 8.30
N THR A 61 13.19 -19.68 8.28
CA THR A 61 12.20 -18.78 7.68
C THR A 61 12.11 -17.46 8.45
N GLY A 62 12.05 -17.49 9.78
CA GLY A 62 12.05 -16.30 10.62
C GLY A 62 13.34 -15.48 10.51
N LEU A 63 14.52 -16.15 10.51
CA LEU A 63 15.81 -15.49 10.31
C LEU A 63 15.99 -14.95 8.89
N SER A 64 15.47 -15.65 7.85
CA SER A 64 15.51 -15.16 6.48
C SER A 64 14.61 -13.93 6.31
N THR A 65 13.44 -13.91 6.93
CA THR A 65 12.53 -12.77 6.95
C THR A 65 13.15 -11.57 7.68
N ALA A 66 13.75 -11.80 8.84
CA ALA A 66 14.43 -10.75 9.61
C ALA A 66 15.69 -10.22 8.89
N ARG A 67 16.46 -11.08 8.23
CA ARG A 67 17.60 -10.68 7.38
C ARG A 67 17.14 -9.91 6.16
N SER A 68 16.06 -10.33 5.51
CA SER A 68 15.51 -9.61 4.37
C SER A 68 15.02 -8.21 4.75
N TYR A 69 14.55 -8.00 5.99
CA TYR A 69 14.14 -6.69 6.49
C TYR A 69 15.33 -5.76 6.79
N THR A 70 16.40 -6.29 7.37
CA THR A 70 17.66 -5.53 7.60
C THR A 70 18.43 -5.26 6.30
N ASP A 71 18.35 -6.14 5.31
CA ASP A 71 18.96 -5.92 4.00
C ASP A 71 18.17 -4.92 3.14
N ARG A 72 16.87 -4.74 3.37
CA ARG A 72 16.04 -3.73 2.66
C ARG A 72 16.57 -2.31 2.82
N SER A 73 17.05 -1.93 3.99
CA SER A 73 17.58 -0.60 4.26
C SER A 73 18.93 -0.33 3.57
N ARG A 74 19.52 -1.35 2.91
CA ARG A 74 20.84 -1.28 2.28
C ARG A 74 20.84 -1.60 0.78
N ARG A 75 19.71 -2.04 0.20
CA ARG A 75 19.63 -2.35 -1.22
C ARG A 75 19.43 -1.07 -2.00
N THR A 76 20.50 -0.61 -2.61
CA THR A 76 20.47 0.52 -3.56
C THR A 76 20.43 -0.02 -4.99
N PHE A 77 19.73 0.68 -5.87
CA PHE A 77 19.76 0.38 -7.30
C PHE A 77 21.18 0.45 -7.82
N ASP A 78 21.60 -0.58 -8.54
CA ASP A 78 22.94 -0.62 -9.14
C ASP A 78 22.92 -0.01 -10.55
N PHE A 79 23.37 1.23 -10.66
CA PHE A 79 23.41 1.97 -11.94
C PHE A 79 24.46 1.42 -12.93
N ASN A 80 25.40 0.62 -12.46
CA ASN A 80 26.45 0.05 -13.30
C ASN A 80 26.11 -1.37 -13.77
N GLY A 81 25.15 -2.01 -13.14
CA GLY A 81 24.72 -3.36 -13.48
C GLY A 81 23.70 -3.41 -14.61
N LYS A 82 23.40 -4.62 -15.08
CA LYS A 82 22.36 -4.83 -16.09
C LYS A 82 20.97 -4.75 -15.45
N THR A 83 20.07 -4.06 -16.13
CA THR A 83 18.68 -3.83 -15.68
C THR A 83 17.69 -4.44 -16.67
N ILE A 84 16.76 -5.23 -16.15
CA ILE A 84 15.63 -5.78 -16.91
C ILE A 84 14.34 -5.13 -16.41
N CYS A 85 13.53 -4.59 -17.33
CA CYS A 85 12.18 -4.11 -17.06
C CYS A 85 11.14 -5.09 -17.61
N ILE A 86 10.12 -5.39 -16.81
CA ILE A 86 8.97 -6.22 -17.19
C ILE A 86 7.70 -5.39 -17.00
N GLY A 87 6.84 -5.41 -18.00
CA GLY A 87 5.60 -4.64 -17.98
C GLY A 87 4.44 -5.30 -18.72
N ASP A 88 3.31 -4.64 -18.68
CA ASP A 88 2.09 -4.98 -19.42
C ASP A 88 1.89 -4.04 -20.63
N SER A 89 0.63 -3.78 -21.03
CA SER A 89 0.29 -2.86 -22.14
C SER A 89 0.80 -1.44 -21.90
N TYR A 90 0.92 -0.97 -20.66
CA TYR A 90 1.51 0.33 -20.35
C TYR A 90 3.00 0.33 -20.66
N GLY A 91 3.72 -0.74 -20.27
CA GLY A 91 5.14 -0.88 -20.61
C GLY A 91 5.39 -1.05 -22.11
N GLU A 92 4.43 -1.61 -22.84
CA GLU A 92 4.47 -1.71 -24.31
C GLU A 92 4.18 -0.35 -25.00
N GLY A 93 3.57 0.59 -24.28
CA GLY A 93 3.15 1.88 -24.81
C GLY A 93 1.89 1.80 -25.66
N PHE A 94 1.02 0.82 -25.39
CA PHE A 94 -0.26 0.73 -26.08
C PHE A 94 -1.18 1.88 -25.64
N ASN A 95 -1.78 2.55 -26.62
CA ASN A 95 -2.84 3.54 -26.43
C ASN A 95 -3.83 3.46 -27.60
N PRO A 96 -5.15 3.48 -27.38
CA PRO A 96 -6.16 3.33 -28.43
C PRO A 96 -6.14 4.48 -29.45
N ASP A 97 -5.64 5.66 -29.07
CA ASP A 97 -5.56 6.85 -29.91
C ASP A 97 -4.25 6.91 -30.72
N GLY A 98 -3.39 5.93 -30.57
CA GLY A 98 -2.09 5.77 -31.21
C GLY A 98 -1.00 5.45 -30.20
N ASN A 99 -0.20 4.40 -30.47
CA ASN A 99 0.83 3.95 -29.58
C ASN A 99 1.79 5.07 -29.20
N VAL A 100 2.23 5.06 -27.94
CA VAL A 100 3.15 6.02 -27.33
C VAL A 100 4.44 5.31 -26.91
N THR A 101 5.43 6.05 -26.44
CA THR A 101 6.63 5.45 -25.86
C THR A 101 6.29 4.94 -24.46
N GLY A 102 6.39 3.63 -24.24
CA GLY A 102 6.09 3.01 -22.96
C GLY A 102 7.07 3.41 -21.86
N TRP A 103 6.63 3.34 -20.62
CA TRP A 103 7.39 3.77 -19.44
C TRP A 103 8.79 3.16 -19.31
N PRO A 104 9.10 1.92 -19.73
CA PRO A 104 10.45 1.37 -19.59
C PRO A 104 11.48 2.14 -20.42
N VAL A 105 11.11 2.52 -21.65
CA VAL A 105 12.01 3.28 -22.55
C VAL A 105 12.26 4.69 -22.00
N LEU A 106 11.23 5.33 -21.46
CA LEU A 106 11.36 6.63 -20.80
C LEU A 106 12.19 6.54 -19.52
N LEU A 107 11.96 5.49 -18.71
CA LEU A 107 12.69 5.23 -17.48
C LEU A 107 14.20 5.05 -17.72
N LYS A 108 14.57 4.35 -18.82
CA LYS A 108 15.97 4.23 -19.24
C LYS A 108 16.64 5.60 -19.32
N GLY A 109 15.97 6.59 -19.91
CA GLY A 109 16.47 7.96 -20.00
C GLY A 109 16.60 8.65 -18.65
N TYR A 110 15.56 8.55 -17.79
CA TYR A 110 15.58 9.18 -16.46
C TYR A 110 16.64 8.60 -15.51
N LEU A 111 16.94 7.31 -15.64
CA LEU A 111 17.99 6.64 -14.87
C LEU A 111 19.37 6.70 -15.54
N SER A 112 19.50 7.38 -16.69
CA SER A 112 20.74 7.47 -17.48
C SER A 112 21.33 6.09 -17.84
N LEU A 113 20.47 5.09 -18.05
CA LEU A 113 20.88 3.77 -18.50
C LEU A 113 21.14 3.77 -20.02
N THR A 114 22.02 2.90 -20.48
CA THR A 114 22.37 2.73 -21.90
C THR A 114 21.74 1.47 -22.49
N ASP A 115 21.79 1.31 -23.82
CA ASP A 115 21.31 0.09 -24.46
C ASP A 115 22.14 -1.14 -24.05
N ASP A 116 23.38 -0.94 -23.66
CA ASP A 116 24.25 -2.04 -23.21
C ASP A 116 23.88 -2.58 -21.82
N ASN A 117 23.22 -1.80 -20.99
CA ASN A 117 22.87 -2.19 -19.63
C ASN A 117 21.37 -2.18 -19.32
N PHE A 118 20.53 -2.04 -20.33
CA PHE A 118 19.08 -2.00 -20.18
C PHE A 118 18.37 -2.88 -21.21
N PHE A 119 17.38 -3.66 -20.75
CA PHE A 119 16.46 -4.40 -21.58
C PHE A 119 15.04 -4.34 -21.03
N SER A 120 14.04 -4.26 -21.90
CA SER A 120 12.65 -4.32 -21.48
C SER A 120 11.89 -5.39 -22.27
N ASN A 121 11.02 -6.12 -21.56
CA ASN A 121 10.09 -7.09 -22.14
C ASN A 121 8.70 -6.81 -21.56
N SER A 122 7.83 -6.21 -22.36
CA SER A 122 6.46 -5.85 -21.98
C SER A 122 5.48 -6.44 -22.99
N LEU A 123 4.33 -6.89 -22.51
CA LEU A 123 3.30 -7.49 -23.34
C LEU A 123 1.91 -7.13 -22.83
N GLY A 124 1.06 -6.63 -23.71
CA GLY A 124 -0.32 -6.28 -23.41
C GLY A 124 -1.12 -7.41 -22.76
N GLY A 125 -1.91 -7.07 -21.75
CA GLY A 125 -2.70 -8.03 -21.00
C GLY A 125 -1.96 -8.83 -19.93
N SER A 126 -0.62 -8.69 -19.81
CA SER A 126 0.18 -9.43 -18.83
C SER A 126 -0.06 -8.93 -17.40
N GLY A 127 0.16 -9.83 -16.43
CA GLY A 127 0.08 -9.56 -15.00
C GLY A 127 0.94 -10.56 -14.23
N PHE A 128 0.86 -10.55 -12.92
CA PHE A 128 1.47 -11.63 -12.14
C PHE A 128 0.71 -12.94 -12.32
N VAL A 129 -0.61 -12.89 -12.49
CA VAL A 129 -1.49 -14.06 -12.59
C VAL A 129 -2.10 -14.22 -13.98
N ASN A 130 -2.54 -13.12 -14.61
CA ASN A 130 -3.32 -13.20 -15.84
C ASN A 130 -2.47 -13.30 -17.10
N ASN A 131 -3.02 -14.00 -18.11
CA ASN A 131 -2.46 -14.19 -19.46
C ASN A 131 -1.00 -14.67 -19.46
N THR A 132 -0.14 -14.02 -20.28
CA THR A 132 1.30 -14.25 -20.21
C THR A 132 1.82 -13.61 -18.93
N THR A 133 2.19 -14.40 -17.94
CA THR A 133 2.60 -13.88 -16.63
C THR A 133 3.93 -13.14 -16.69
N PHE A 134 4.16 -12.21 -15.75
CA PHE A 134 5.46 -11.54 -15.63
C PHE A 134 6.62 -12.51 -15.41
N ALA A 135 6.37 -13.66 -14.76
CA ALA A 135 7.37 -14.73 -14.65
C ALA A 135 7.71 -15.35 -16.00
N THR A 136 6.73 -15.52 -16.89
CA THR A 136 6.94 -16.00 -18.26
C THR A 136 7.73 -14.97 -19.07
N LEU A 137 7.38 -13.69 -18.98
CA LEU A 137 8.13 -12.61 -19.63
C LEU A 137 9.58 -12.56 -19.14
N LEU A 138 9.80 -12.73 -17.83
CA LEU A 138 11.16 -12.79 -17.27
C LEU A 138 11.97 -13.99 -17.81
N ASN A 139 11.36 -15.16 -17.94
CA ASN A 139 12.02 -16.32 -18.54
C ASN A 139 12.47 -16.07 -19.99
N GLN A 140 11.69 -15.30 -20.76
CA GLN A 140 12.04 -14.94 -22.14
C GLN A 140 13.25 -14.02 -22.24
N THR A 141 13.66 -13.36 -21.14
CA THR A 141 14.83 -12.47 -21.12
C THR A 141 16.15 -13.23 -20.89
N SER A 142 16.11 -14.53 -20.59
CA SER A 142 17.25 -15.34 -20.12
C SER A 142 18.48 -15.39 -21.04
N ASN A 143 18.30 -15.05 -22.31
CA ASN A 143 19.40 -15.05 -23.31
C ASN A 143 19.88 -13.63 -23.68
N HIS A 144 19.34 -12.59 -23.04
CA HIS A 144 19.66 -11.21 -23.39
C HIS A 144 20.95 -10.72 -22.73
N PHE A 145 21.09 -10.99 -21.43
CA PHE A 145 22.31 -10.71 -20.66
C PHE A 145 22.83 -12.01 -20.04
N LYS A 146 24.10 -12.02 -19.62
CA LYS A 146 24.56 -13.10 -18.74
C LYS A 146 23.86 -12.99 -17.41
N ASN A 147 23.43 -14.11 -16.89
CA ASN A 147 22.57 -14.18 -15.72
C ASN A 147 23.16 -13.48 -14.48
N GLU A 148 24.47 -13.63 -14.27
CA GLU A 148 25.21 -13.06 -13.15
C GLU A 148 25.47 -11.55 -13.27
N GLU A 149 25.30 -10.95 -14.46
CA GLU A 149 25.47 -9.53 -14.72
C GLU A 149 24.19 -8.71 -14.43
N VAL A 150 23.03 -9.39 -14.35
CA VAL A 150 21.76 -8.72 -14.04
C VAL A 150 21.70 -8.44 -12.55
N THR A 151 21.66 -7.15 -12.21
CA THR A 151 21.62 -6.68 -10.82
C THR A 151 20.30 -6.02 -10.46
N ASN A 152 19.49 -5.62 -11.44
CA ASN A 152 18.20 -5.00 -11.20
C ASN A 152 17.11 -5.62 -12.09
N ILE A 153 15.97 -5.94 -11.50
CA ILE A 153 14.74 -6.31 -12.19
C ILE A 153 13.63 -5.36 -11.71
N ILE A 154 13.05 -4.60 -12.62
CA ILE A 154 11.93 -3.70 -12.35
C ILE A 154 10.69 -4.30 -13.00
N VAL A 155 9.63 -4.52 -12.20
CA VAL A 155 8.36 -5.07 -12.69
C VAL A 155 7.25 -4.12 -12.31
N CYS A 156 6.58 -3.54 -13.30
CA CYS A 156 5.46 -2.64 -13.06
C CYS A 156 4.27 -3.00 -13.95
N GLY A 157 3.11 -3.08 -13.33
CA GLY A 157 1.83 -3.39 -13.92
C GLY A 157 0.79 -3.65 -12.84
N GLY A 158 -0.29 -4.35 -13.17
CA GLY A 158 -1.26 -4.77 -12.17
C GLY A 158 -2.71 -4.53 -12.54
N PHE A 159 -2.98 -3.69 -13.53
CA PHE A 159 -4.35 -3.47 -14.02
C PHE A 159 -5.03 -4.79 -14.42
N ASN A 160 -4.29 -5.67 -15.08
CA ASN A 160 -4.81 -6.94 -15.58
C ASN A 160 -5.12 -7.95 -14.45
N ASP A 161 -4.57 -7.77 -13.25
CA ASP A 161 -4.86 -8.61 -12.08
C ASP A 161 -6.09 -8.10 -11.28
N MET A 162 -6.88 -7.18 -11.83
CA MET A 162 -8.01 -6.51 -11.17
C MET A 162 -9.05 -7.48 -10.55
N ASN A 163 -9.30 -8.62 -11.17
CA ASN A 163 -10.30 -9.60 -10.71
C ASN A 163 -9.66 -10.85 -10.08
N VAL A 164 -8.39 -10.76 -9.71
CA VAL A 164 -7.65 -11.87 -9.12
C VAL A 164 -7.72 -11.79 -7.59
N THR A 165 -7.76 -12.94 -6.93
CA THR A 165 -7.73 -12.97 -5.46
C THR A 165 -6.38 -12.53 -4.92
N SER A 166 -6.36 -11.91 -3.73
CA SER A 166 -5.10 -11.54 -3.07
C SER A 166 -4.18 -12.74 -2.87
N HIS A 167 -4.75 -13.93 -2.58
CA HIS A 167 -3.99 -15.17 -2.39
C HIS A 167 -3.22 -15.56 -3.67
N ASP A 168 -3.87 -15.51 -4.82
CA ASP A 168 -3.25 -15.88 -6.09
C ASP A 168 -2.16 -14.89 -6.49
N ILE A 169 -2.38 -13.59 -6.25
CA ILE A 169 -1.37 -12.54 -6.48
C ILE A 169 -0.15 -12.77 -5.59
N ILE A 170 -0.35 -13.03 -4.30
CA ILE A 170 0.74 -13.27 -3.34
C ILE A 170 1.57 -14.49 -3.77
N ASN A 171 0.92 -15.58 -4.15
CA ASN A 171 1.59 -16.79 -4.64
C ASN A 171 2.33 -16.54 -5.96
N ALA A 172 1.76 -15.77 -6.87
CA ALA A 172 2.39 -15.45 -8.14
C ALA A 172 3.64 -14.57 -7.96
N ILE A 173 3.62 -13.58 -7.08
CA ILE A 173 4.78 -12.76 -6.74
C ILE A 173 5.87 -13.60 -6.05
N TYR A 174 5.49 -14.53 -5.16
CA TYR A 174 6.43 -15.49 -4.58
C TYR A 174 7.11 -16.36 -5.66
N ASN A 175 6.33 -16.90 -6.60
CA ASN A 175 6.85 -17.69 -7.70
C ASN A 175 7.73 -16.87 -8.66
N PHE A 176 7.35 -15.63 -8.92
CA PHE A 176 8.19 -14.69 -9.69
C PHE A 176 9.55 -14.50 -9.03
N LYS A 177 9.58 -14.24 -7.71
CA LYS A 177 10.85 -14.13 -6.96
C LYS A 177 11.68 -15.40 -7.07
N LYS A 178 11.05 -16.57 -6.91
CA LYS A 178 11.76 -17.86 -7.05
C LYS A 178 12.38 -18.01 -8.43
N THR A 179 11.62 -17.72 -9.48
CA THR A 179 12.11 -17.73 -10.87
C THR A 179 13.25 -16.74 -11.06
N SER A 180 13.11 -15.51 -10.55
CA SER A 180 14.15 -14.49 -10.62
C SER A 180 15.45 -14.93 -9.93
N ASN A 181 15.37 -15.53 -8.75
CA ASN A 181 16.55 -16.00 -8.02
C ASN A 181 17.27 -17.16 -8.75
N ILE A 182 16.55 -17.96 -9.54
CA ILE A 182 17.13 -19.02 -10.35
C ILE A 182 17.81 -18.43 -11.59
N LEU A 183 17.16 -17.52 -12.29
CA LEU A 183 17.67 -16.93 -13.53
C LEU A 183 18.75 -15.87 -13.25
N TYR A 184 18.55 -15.02 -12.26
CA TYR A 184 19.35 -13.83 -11.99
C TYR A 184 19.69 -13.75 -10.50
N PRO A 185 20.63 -14.57 -10.01
CA PRO A 185 20.88 -14.74 -8.58
C PRO A 185 21.37 -13.47 -7.88
N ASN A 186 21.95 -12.53 -8.62
CA ASN A 186 22.46 -11.27 -8.10
C ASN A 186 21.45 -10.12 -8.18
N ALA A 187 20.29 -10.36 -8.82
CA ALA A 187 19.35 -9.30 -9.08
C ALA A 187 18.54 -8.89 -7.85
N GLN A 188 18.41 -7.60 -7.66
CA GLN A 188 17.40 -6.99 -6.80
C GLN A 188 16.10 -6.85 -7.59
N ILE A 189 14.98 -7.10 -6.93
CA ILE A 189 13.66 -7.02 -7.56
C ILE A 189 12.93 -5.80 -7.01
N PHE A 190 12.41 -4.98 -7.92
CA PHE A 190 11.61 -3.79 -7.67
C PHE A 190 10.25 -4.01 -8.31
N VAL A 191 9.18 -3.89 -7.52
CA VAL A 191 7.81 -4.08 -8.01
C VAL A 191 7.01 -2.83 -7.75
N GLY A 192 6.39 -2.28 -8.80
CA GLY A 192 5.43 -1.19 -8.72
C GLY A 192 4.04 -1.67 -9.17
N PHE A 193 3.00 -1.29 -8.43
CA PHE A 193 1.64 -1.43 -8.91
C PHE A 193 1.30 -0.24 -9.81
N ILE A 194 0.92 -0.49 -11.05
CA ILE A 194 0.39 0.53 -11.96
C ILE A 194 -0.98 0.05 -12.43
N GLY A 195 -1.99 0.82 -12.11
CA GLY A 195 -3.34 0.54 -12.55
C GLY A 195 -4.28 1.61 -12.05
N ASN A 196 -4.91 2.30 -12.96
CA ASN A 196 -5.98 3.26 -12.68
C ASN A 196 -6.94 3.32 -13.87
N SER A 197 -8.03 4.03 -13.72
CA SER A 197 -9.02 4.22 -14.77
C SER A 197 -9.79 5.51 -14.54
N THR A 198 -10.36 6.05 -15.59
CA THR A 198 -11.31 7.17 -15.49
C THR A 198 -12.65 6.73 -14.88
N THR A 199 -12.93 5.42 -14.81
CA THR A 199 -14.18 4.86 -14.30
C THR A 199 -14.07 4.48 -12.83
N LEU A 200 -14.96 5.01 -11.98
CA LEU A 200 -14.95 4.78 -10.53
C LEU A 200 -15.09 3.31 -10.12
N SER A 201 -15.93 2.54 -10.80
CA SER A 201 -16.11 1.10 -10.51
C SER A 201 -14.82 0.32 -10.76
N THR A 202 -14.12 0.61 -11.85
CA THR A 202 -12.82 0.00 -12.17
C THR A 202 -11.78 0.35 -11.13
N ARG A 203 -11.70 1.63 -10.71
CA ARG A 203 -10.80 2.05 -9.61
C ARG A 203 -11.06 1.28 -8.32
N GLY A 204 -12.33 1.09 -7.95
CA GLY A 204 -12.71 0.30 -6.78
C GLY A 204 -12.19 -1.14 -6.85
N SER A 205 -12.22 -1.75 -8.03
CA SER A 205 -11.73 -3.12 -8.24
C SER A 205 -10.20 -3.24 -8.18
N LEU A 206 -9.45 -2.14 -8.29
CA LEU A 206 -7.99 -2.13 -8.23
C LEU A 206 -7.43 -2.03 -6.80
N ILE A 207 -8.27 -1.74 -5.81
CA ILE A 207 -7.83 -1.59 -4.40
C ILE A 207 -7.24 -2.91 -3.86
N THR A 208 -7.94 -4.02 -4.09
CA THR A 208 -7.52 -5.34 -3.60
C THR A 208 -6.19 -5.80 -4.22
N PRO A 209 -6.00 -5.82 -5.55
CA PRO A 209 -4.71 -6.19 -6.13
C PRO A 209 -3.58 -5.26 -5.71
N ARG A 210 -3.80 -3.94 -5.63
CA ARG A 210 -2.80 -2.99 -5.13
C ARG A 210 -2.30 -3.37 -3.72
N ALA A 211 -3.22 -3.63 -2.80
CA ALA A 211 -2.87 -4.06 -1.43
C ALA A 211 -2.13 -5.40 -1.42
N ALA A 212 -2.54 -6.34 -2.28
CA ALA A 212 -1.88 -7.65 -2.41
C ALA A 212 -0.45 -7.54 -2.94
N TYR A 213 -0.18 -6.66 -3.92
CA TYR A 213 1.17 -6.39 -4.43
C TYR A 213 2.09 -5.88 -3.32
N CYS A 214 1.64 -4.86 -2.58
CA CYS A 214 2.40 -4.29 -1.46
C CYS A 214 2.73 -5.36 -0.41
N SER A 215 1.72 -6.06 0.11
CA SER A 215 1.88 -7.09 1.14
C SER A 215 2.75 -8.26 0.66
N ALA A 216 2.58 -8.70 -0.60
CA ALA A 216 3.39 -9.77 -1.17
C ALA A 216 4.86 -9.38 -1.29
N CYS A 217 5.14 -8.13 -1.69
CA CYS A 217 6.51 -7.62 -1.77
C CYS A 217 7.15 -7.57 -0.39
N GLU A 218 6.44 -7.07 0.60
CA GLU A 218 6.90 -7.05 1.99
C GLU A 218 7.22 -8.44 2.51
N TYR A 219 6.27 -9.37 2.38
CA TYR A 219 6.45 -10.75 2.82
C TYR A 219 7.64 -11.44 2.16
N ASN A 220 7.86 -11.19 0.87
CA ASN A 220 8.91 -11.83 0.10
C ASN A 220 10.25 -11.09 0.11
N GLY A 221 10.41 -9.96 0.80
CA GLY A 221 11.64 -9.17 0.77
C GLY A 221 11.97 -8.59 -0.61
N ILE A 222 10.93 -8.29 -1.39
CA ILE A 222 10.98 -7.56 -2.65
C ILE A 222 10.83 -6.08 -2.35
N THR A 223 11.52 -5.22 -3.06
CA THR A 223 11.34 -3.78 -2.92
C THR A 223 10.05 -3.33 -3.61
N TYR A 224 9.06 -2.89 -2.83
CA TYR A 224 7.87 -2.25 -3.39
C TYR A 224 8.16 -0.78 -3.70
N LEU A 225 7.89 -0.36 -4.93
CA LEU A 225 8.05 1.02 -5.39
C LEU A 225 6.81 1.84 -4.98
N SER A 226 6.77 2.24 -3.73
CA SER A 226 5.67 3.00 -3.16
C SER A 226 5.51 4.35 -3.87
N GLY A 227 4.27 4.75 -4.12
CA GLY A 227 3.93 5.98 -4.85
C GLY A 227 3.68 5.76 -6.35
N VAL A 228 4.21 4.68 -6.93
CA VAL A 228 4.00 4.36 -8.36
C VAL A 228 2.52 4.07 -8.66
N GLU A 229 1.81 3.53 -7.69
CA GLU A 229 0.38 3.29 -7.75
C GLU A 229 -0.48 4.56 -7.93
N ASN A 230 0.09 5.73 -7.66
CA ASN A 230 -0.57 7.03 -7.80
C ASN A 230 -0.08 7.82 -9.02
N ALA A 231 0.76 7.23 -9.87
CA ALA A 231 1.34 7.92 -11.03
C ALA A 231 0.25 8.44 -11.99
N LEU A 232 -0.80 7.65 -12.21
CA LEU A 232 -1.91 8.03 -13.09
C LEU A 232 -3.02 8.71 -12.28
N HIS A 233 -2.86 9.98 -11.98
CA HIS A 233 -3.70 10.74 -11.07
C HIS A 233 -4.70 11.70 -11.76
N SER A 234 -4.67 11.82 -13.08
CA SER A 234 -5.55 12.70 -13.85
C SER A 234 -6.23 11.97 -15.00
N THR A 235 -7.50 12.27 -15.25
CA THR A 235 -8.23 11.76 -16.44
C THR A 235 -7.57 12.17 -17.76
N ALA A 236 -6.88 13.31 -17.78
CA ALA A 236 -6.16 13.81 -18.95
C ALA A 236 -4.89 12.99 -19.28
N MET A 237 -4.50 12.04 -18.42
CA MET A 237 -3.36 11.13 -18.64
C MET A 237 -3.73 9.86 -19.40
N PHE A 238 -5.00 9.68 -19.73
CA PHE A 238 -5.49 8.47 -20.40
C PHE A 238 -5.87 8.75 -21.84
N GLY A 239 -5.85 7.69 -22.66
CA GLY A 239 -6.46 7.68 -23.97
C GLY A 239 -7.99 7.57 -23.89
N SER A 240 -8.62 7.45 -25.06
CA SER A 240 -10.08 7.45 -25.20
C SER A 240 -10.80 6.30 -24.49
N ASP A 241 -10.11 5.21 -24.17
CA ASP A 241 -10.68 4.08 -23.42
C ASP A 241 -10.70 4.31 -21.89
N GLY A 242 -10.05 5.36 -21.42
CA GLY A 242 -9.98 5.69 -19.99
C GLY A 242 -9.19 4.68 -19.15
N VAL A 243 -8.35 3.86 -19.78
CA VAL A 243 -7.53 2.82 -19.15
C VAL A 243 -6.05 2.98 -19.50
N HIS A 244 -5.73 3.05 -20.79
CA HIS A 244 -4.35 3.11 -21.25
C HIS A 244 -3.80 4.54 -21.20
N PRO A 245 -2.57 4.70 -20.67
CA PRO A 245 -1.94 6.02 -20.58
C PRO A 245 -1.65 6.63 -21.95
N ASN A 246 -1.78 7.93 -22.07
CA ASN A 246 -1.21 8.69 -23.18
C ASN A 246 0.25 9.08 -22.87
N THR A 247 0.88 9.86 -23.74
CA THR A 247 2.28 10.29 -23.57
C THR A 247 2.55 10.91 -22.19
N TRP A 248 1.64 11.77 -21.71
CA TRP A 248 1.79 12.38 -20.40
C TRP A 248 1.67 11.34 -19.26
N GLY A 249 0.75 10.39 -19.36
CA GLY A 249 0.61 9.30 -18.42
C GLY A 249 1.86 8.44 -18.34
N GLU A 250 2.41 8.02 -19.48
CA GLU A 250 3.64 7.22 -19.54
C GLU A 250 4.87 7.96 -18.99
N GLU A 251 5.02 9.25 -19.30
CA GLU A 251 6.06 10.08 -18.73
C GLU A 251 5.94 10.17 -17.21
N THR A 252 4.71 10.30 -16.69
CA THR A 252 4.48 10.40 -15.25
C THR A 252 4.77 9.09 -14.54
N ILE A 253 4.41 7.96 -15.13
CA ILE A 253 4.78 6.63 -14.62
C ILE A 253 6.30 6.52 -14.53
N ALA A 254 7.02 6.78 -15.62
CA ALA A 254 8.46 6.64 -15.68
C ALA A 254 9.17 7.58 -14.68
N LYS A 255 8.74 8.83 -14.57
CA LYS A 255 9.26 9.80 -13.58
C LYS A 255 9.02 9.32 -12.14
N THR A 256 7.83 8.79 -11.86
CA THR A 256 7.49 8.31 -10.51
C THR A 256 8.33 7.08 -10.14
N ILE A 257 8.52 6.12 -11.06
CA ILE A 257 9.42 4.98 -10.86
C ILE A 257 10.86 5.47 -10.62
N SER A 258 11.36 6.37 -11.46
CA SER A 258 12.70 6.94 -11.32
C SER A 258 12.88 7.63 -9.98
N ASN A 259 11.93 8.45 -9.55
CA ASN A 259 11.97 9.12 -8.25
C ASN A 259 11.98 8.13 -7.09
N ALA A 260 11.16 7.06 -7.15
CA ALA A 260 11.16 6.01 -6.13
C ALA A 260 12.54 5.32 -6.05
N ILE A 261 13.21 5.10 -7.18
CA ILE A 261 14.53 4.49 -7.26
C ILE A 261 15.63 5.44 -6.75
N LEU A 262 15.63 6.70 -7.18
CA LEU A 262 16.68 7.68 -6.88
C LEU A 262 16.65 8.17 -5.43
N ASN A 263 15.47 8.30 -4.85
CA ASN A 263 15.27 8.83 -3.50
C ASN A 263 15.30 7.76 -2.40
N GLY A 264 15.52 6.51 -2.80
CA GLY A 264 15.53 5.36 -1.88
C GLY A 264 14.12 4.79 -1.63
N TYR A 265 14.05 3.49 -1.60
CA TYR A 265 12.81 2.71 -1.41
C TYR A 265 12.29 2.90 0.00
N GLY A 266 11.13 3.46 0.13
CA GLY A 266 10.52 3.82 1.42
C GLY A 266 10.87 5.23 1.89
N SER A 267 11.79 5.95 1.25
CA SER A 267 11.50 7.33 1.00
C SER A 267 10.61 7.39 -0.24
N VAL A 268 9.39 6.88 -0.16
CA VAL A 268 8.35 7.78 -0.55
C VAL A 268 8.96 9.13 -0.18
N ILE A 269 9.02 10.12 -1.08
CA ILE A 269 8.80 11.47 -0.60
C ILE A 269 7.60 11.24 0.28
N GLN A 270 7.83 11.04 1.58
CA GLN A 270 6.75 10.88 2.52
C GLN A 270 6.04 12.18 2.28
N PRO A 271 4.90 12.17 1.59
CA PRO A 271 4.20 13.39 1.39
C PRO A 271 4.15 13.87 2.81
N GLY A 272 4.70 15.03 3.11
CA GLY A 272 5.00 15.39 4.47
C GLY A 272 3.77 15.15 5.29
N THR A 273 3.67 13.98 5.92
CA THR A 273 2.59 13.68 6.84
C THR A 273 2.74 14.68 7.94
N LYS A 274 1.83 15.60 7.96
CA LYS A 274 1.81 16.66 8.93
C LYS A 274 0.65 16.39 9.86
N ILE A 275 0.96 16.19 11.14
CA ILE A 275 -0.09 16.20 12.16
C ILE A 275 -0.71 17.60 12.18
N VAL A 276 -1.99 17.65 11.95
CA VAL A 276 -2.72 18.91 11.84
C VAL A 276 -3.45 19.19 13.15
N ALA A 277 -3.22 20.37 13.70
CA ALA A 277 -4.03 20.85 14.80
C ALA A 277 -5.46 21.16 14.32
N VAL A 278 -6.45 20.85 15.16
CA VAL A 278 -7.85 21.08 14.87
C VAL A 278 -8.50 21.97 15.90
N SER A 279 -9.51 22.72 15.47
CA SER A 279 -10.38 23.50 16.35
C SER A 279 -11.78 22.92 16.34
N PHE A 280 -12.17 22.26 17.43
CA PHE A 280 -13.49 21.65 17.57
C PHE A 280 -14.62 22.67 17.53
N LYS A 281 -15.75 22.25 16.98
CA LYS A 281 -16.98 23.05 16.91
C LYS A 281 -18.04 22.54 17.89
N HIS A 282 -19.13 23.28 18.03
CA HIS A 282 -20.27 22.93 18.87
C HIS A 282 -19.92 22.64 20.36
N GLY A 283 -18.81 23.19 20.87
CA GLY A 283 -18.36 22.96 22.23
C GLY A 283 -17.81 21.57 22.53
N PHE A 284 -17.49 20.79 21.50
CA PHE A 284 -16.74 19.55 21.66
C PHE A 284 -15.30 19.83 22.06
N THR A 285 -14.75 18.89 22.81
CA THR A 285 -13.32 18.76 23.13
C THR A 285 -12.91 17.30 22.91
N GLY A 286 -11.64 17.02 22.70
CA GLY A 286 -11.24 15.63 22.52
C GLY A 286 -9.83 15.46 22.02
N SER A 287 -9.55 14.28 21.51
CA SER A 287 -8.29 13.90 20.87
C SER A 287 -8.51 13.62 19.39
N THR A 288 -7.59 14.07 18.59
CA THR A 288 -7.51 13.74 17.16
C THR A 288 -6.10 13.30 16.84
N ILE A 289 -6.00 12.30 15.97
CA ILE A 289 -4.79 12.00 15.23
C ILE A 289 -5.17 12.21 13.78
N ILE A 290 -4.98 13.43 13.29
CA ILE A 290 -5.27 13.80 11.90
C ILE A 290 -3.95 14.13 11.24
N GLU A 291 -3.65 13.40 10.19
CA GLU A 291 -2.49 13.62 9.36
C GLU A 291 -2.95 14.03 7.97
N THR A 292 -2.29 15.02 7.41
CA THR A 292 -2.48 15.41 6.01
C THR A 292 -1.29 14.98 5.20
N MET A 293 -1.56 14.51 4.00
CA MET A 293 -0.56 14.15 3.02
C MET A 293 -0.83 14.90 1.73
N GLN A 294 0.18 15.57 1.21
CA GLN A 294 0.14 16.13 -0.13
C GLN A 294 1.24 15.49 -0.97
N TYR A 295 0.84 14.84 -2.05
CA TYR A 295 1.75 14.26 -3.02
C TYR A 295 1.30 14.65 -4.42
N ASN A 296 2.07 15.49 -5.09
CA ASN A 296 1.67 16.10 -6.36
C ASN A 296 0.26 16.72 -6.24
N ASP A 297 -0.70 16.19 -7.02
CA ASP A 297 -2.08 16.65 -7.05
C ASP A 297 -3.02 15.78 -6.19
N ILE A 298 -2.47 14.85 -5.40
CA ILE A 298 -3.24 14.06 -4.45
C ILE A 298 -3.12 14.66 -3.07
N CYS A 299 -4.26 14.91 -2.50
CA CYS A 299 -4.40 15.35 -1.13
C CYS A 299 -5.12 14.25 -0.34
N ALA A 300 -4.54 13.78 0.73
CA ALA A 300 -5.16 12.80 1.60
C ALA A 300 -5.20 13.30 3.04
N ILE A 301 -6.26 12.97 3.72
CA ILE A 301 -6.44 13.17 5.15
C ILE A 301 -6.73 11.82 5.76
N TYR A 302 -5.87 11.39 6.67
CA TYR A 302 -6.14 10.19 7.46
C TYR A 302 -6.11 10.48 8.92
N GLY A 303 -6.83 9.65 9.63
CA GLY A 303 -6.81 9.72 11.07
C GLY A 303 -8.01 9.09 11.72
N SER A 304 -8.10 9.39 12.99
CA SER A 304 -9.24 9.06 13.82
C SER A 304 -9.48 10.21 14.77
N PHE A 305 -10.68 10.32 15.27
CA PHE A 305 -10.99 11.26 16.35
C PHE A 305 -11.96 10.69 17.36
N SER A 306 -11.80 11.15 18.58
CA SER A 306 -12.75 10.96 19.67
C SER A 306 -13.02 12.30 20.29
N MET A 307 -14.27 12.73 20.25
CA MET A 307 -14.68 14.04 20.76
C MET A 307 -15.89 13.90 21.69
N THR A 308 -15.88 14.68 22.76
CA THR A 308 -16.92 14.68 23.79
C THR A 308 -17.31 16.09 24.20
N ARG A 309 -18.49 16.23 24.76
CA ARG A 309 -18.97 17.46 25.40
C ARG A 309 -19.87 17.12 26.60
N THR A 310 -20.09 18.09 27.46
CA THR A 310 -20.93 17.94 28.66
C THR A 310 -22.40 17.79 28.34
N GLU A 311 -22.89 18.54 27.36
CA GLU A 311 -24.31 18.56 26.98
C GLU A 311 -24.53 17.96 25.61
N ASN A 312 -25.73 17.46 25.35
CA ASN A 312 -26.09 16.98 24.03
C ASN A 312 -26.20 18.12 23.01
N VAL A 313 -25.80 17.84 21.78
CA VAL A 313 -26.16 18.61 20.60
C VAL A 313 -27.03 17.74 19.68
N THR A 314 -28.01 18.33 19.06
CA THR A 314 -28.97 17.62 18.23
C THR A 314 -28.46 17.54 16.79
N PHE A 315 -28.28 16.33 16.30
CA PHE A 315 -27.97 16.03 14.89
C PHE A 315 -29.20 15.39 14.23
N LYS A 316 -29.56 15.87 13.04
CA LYS A 316 -30.65 15.32 12.26
C LYS A 316 -30.12 14.23 11.34
N GLY A 317 -30.85 13.14 11.21
CA GLY A 317 -30.55 12.03 10.28
C GLY A 317 -31.04 12.28 8.85
N ASP A 318 -31.28 13.52 8.45
CA ASP A 318 -31.82 13.91 7.15
C ASP A 318 -30.74 14.19 6.09
N GLY A 319 -29.46 13.98 6.44
CA GLY A 319 -28.34 14.27 5.58
C GLY A 319 -27.80 15.69 5.69
N THR A 320 -28.30 16.48 6.65
CA THR A 320 -27.73 17.79 6.97
C THR A 320 -26.29 17.64 7.45
N PHE A 321 -25.36 18.44 6.89
CA PHE A 321 -23.97 18.46 7.31
C PHE A 321 -23.76 19.35 8.55
N TYR A 322 -23.03 18.82 9.52
CA TYR A 322 -22.61 19.50 10.74
C TYR A 322 -21.09 19.59 10.77
N GLU A 323 -20.56 20.79 10.95
CA GLU A 323 -19.11 21.00 11.08
C GLU A 323 -18.62 20.42 12.41
N LEU A 324 -17.65 19.50 12.36
CA LEU A 324 -17.08 18.89 13.57
C LEU A 324 -15.87 19.66 14.09
N PHE A 325 -14.95 20.00 13.20
CA PHE A 325 -13.77 20.79 13.51
C PHE A 325 -13.17 21.41 12.24
N SER A 326 -12.41 22.49 12.42
CA SER A 326 -11.60 23.10 11.37
C SER A 326 -10.14 22.72 11.50
N PHE A 327 -9.46 22.63 10.37
CA PHE A 327 -8.02 22.34 10.28
C PHE A 327 -7.20 23.63 10.35
N SER A 328 -5.99 23.54 10.93
CA SER A 328 -5.02 24.65 10.90
C SER A 328 -4.15 24.66 9.65
N ASP A 329 -4.25 23.66 8.80
CA ASP A 329 -3.42 23.51 7.61
C ASP A 329 -3.96 24.27 6.41
N SER A 330 -3.14 25.14 5.82
CA SER A 330 -3.52 25.98 4.68
C SER A 330 -3.86 25.19 3.41
N PHE A 331 -3.27 24.02 3.23
CA PHE A 331 -3.57 23.12 2.13
C PHE A 331 -5.00 22.59 2.19
N VAL A 332 -5.49 22.26 3.38
CA VAL A 332 -6.90 21.84 3.59
C VAL A 332 -7.87 23.01 3.40
N LEU A 333 -7.37 24.23 3.52
CA LEU A 333 -8.18 25.44 3.32
C LEU A 333 -8.40 25.79 1.84
N GLY A 334 -7.58 25.25 0.94
CA GLY A 334 -7.50 25.66 -0.48
C GLY A 334 -8.57 25.08 -1.41
N GLY A 335 -9.80 24.83 -0.93
CA GLY A 335 -10.89 24.33 -1.80
C GLY A 335 -11.00 22.82 -1.92
N PHE A 336 -10.26 22.09 -1.09
CA PHE A 336 -10.40 20.64 -0.97
C PHE A 336 -11.83 20.26 -0.59
N GLN A 337 -12.46 19.42 -1.40
CA GLN A 337 -13.77 18.84 -1.10
C GLN A 337 -13.78 17.36 -1.44
N CYS A 338 -14.07 16.51 -0.46
CA CYS A 338 -14.23 15.09 -0.67
C CYS A 338 -15.17 14.47 0.35
N ASP A 339 -15.97 13.54 -0.08
CA ASP A 339 -16.96 12.83 0.72
C ASP A 339 -16.53 11.37 0.93
N LEU A 340 -16.56 10.91 2.18
CA LEU A 340 -16.29 9.51 2.55
C LEU A 340 -17.55 8.92 3.24
N PRO A 341 -18.28 8.02 2.59
CA PRO A 341 -19.27 7.20 3.28
C PRO A 341 -18.59 6.28 4.30
N THR A 342 -19.03 6.32 5.54
CA THR A 342 -18.47 5.53 6.64
C THR A 342 -19.48 5.33 7.76
N THR A 343 -19.03 4.85 8.91
CA THR A 343 -19.83 4.75 10.14
C THR A 343 -19.12 5.47 11.27
N VAL A 344 -19.91 6.01 12.20
CA VAL A 344 -19.42 6.61 13.43
C VAL A 344 -20.18 6.06 14.62
N ILE A 345 -19.57 6.10 15.79
CA ILE A 345 -20.22 5.81 17.06
C ILE A 345 -20.67 7.14 17.67
N LEU A 346 -21.97 7.32 17.84
CA LEU A 346 -22.56 8.44 18.53
C LEU A 346 -22.92 8.03 19.94
N GLY A 347 -22.45 8.79 20.93
CA GLY A 347 -22.88 8.65 22.33
C GLY A 347 -23.80 9.79 22.76
N SER A 348 -24.67 9.52 23.72
CA SER A 348 -25.55 10.47 24.33
C SER A 348 -25.24 10.62 25.82
N ALA A 349 -25.65 11.75 26.41
CA ALA A 349 -25.43 12.04 27.85
C ALA A 349 -26.10 11.05 28.80
N ASP A 350 -27.07 10.25 28.33
CA ASP A 350 -27.67 9.15 29.08
C ASP A 350 -26.80 7.85 29.10
N GLY A 351 -25.63 7.90 28.49
CA GLY A 351 -24.70 6.76 28.37
C GLY A 351 -25.04 5.80 27.26
N SER A 352 -26.01 6.05 26.41
CA SER A 352 -26.32 5.23 25.25
C SER A 352 -25.32 5.50 24.10
N TYR A 353 -25.02 4.44 23.34
CA TYR A 353 -24.13 4.50 22.16
C TYR A 353 -24.81 3.84 20.96
N ARG A 354 -24.64 4.43 19.79
CA ARG A 354 -25.13 3.86 18.53
C ARG A 354 -24.09 4.01 17.43
N THR A 355 -23.84 2.92 16.69
CA THR A 355 -23.12 3.00 15.41
C THR A 355 -24.10 3.42 14.34
N VAL A 356 -23.80 4.49 13.63
CA VAL A 356 -24.67 5.04 12.59
C VAL A 356 -23.90 5.23 11.28
N PRO A 357 -24.53 4.96 10.13
CA PRO A 357 -23.96 5.31 8.83
C PRO A 357 -23.94 6.82 8.67
N CYS A 358 -22.83 7.33 8.15
CA CYS A 358 -22.67 8.75 7.89
C CYS A 358 -21.83 9.02 6.66
N THR A 359 -21.79 10.26 6.23
CA THR A 359 -20.80 10.77 5.29
C THR A 359 -19.92 11.77 6.03
N LEU A 360 -18.62 11.52 6.06
CA LEU A 360 -17.64 12.53 6.43
C LEU A 360 -17.32 13.35 5.19
N ARG A 361 -17.26 14.65 5.32
CA ARG A 361 -16.91 15.57 4.24
C ARG A 361 -15.80 16.49 4.69
N VAL A 362 -14.73 16.56 3.91
CA VAL A 362 -13.81 17.70 4.00
C VAL A 362 -14.30 18.77 3.04
N TYR A 363 -14.51 19.97 3.57
CA TYR A 363 -14.94 21.11 2.80
C TYR A 363 -14.56 22.41 3.50
N ASN A 364 -14.02 23.36 2.74
CA ASN A 364 -13.67 24.70 3.24
C ASN A 364 -12.80 24.69 4.50
N GLY A 365 -11.78 23.81 4.53
CA GLY A 365 -10.86 23.70 5.66
C GLY A 365 -11.44 23.11 6.93
N SER A 366 -12.54 22.39 6.82
CA SER A 366 -13.21 21.75 7.97
C SER A 366 -13.63 20.32 7.66
N LEU A 367 -13.75 19.50 8.70
CA LEU A 367 -14.40 18.19 8.62
C LEU A 367 -15.86 18.33 9.05
N TRP A 368 -16.73 17.82 8.23
CA TRP A 368 -18.17 17.80 8.40
C TRP A 368 -18.70 16.38 8.49
N ILE A 369 -19.83 16.20 9.16
CA ILE A 369 -20.56 14.94 9.21
C ILE A 369 -22.01 15.13 8.77
N ALA A 370 -22.51 14.22 7.95
CA ALA A 370 -23.94 14.10 7.65
C ALA A 370 -24.42 12.68 7.98
N ILE A 371 -25.46 12.57 8.75
CA ILE A 371 -26.10 11.30 9.12
C ILE A 371 -27.33 11.11 8.26
N ARG A 372 -27.49 9.91 7.68
CA ARG A 372 -28.70 9.54 6.95
C ARG A 372 -29.32 8.31 7.60
N SER A 373 -30.38 8.52 8.35
CA SER A 373 -31.08 7.47 9.05
C SER A 373 -32.58 7.68 8.96
N PHE A 374 -33.29 6.62 8.60
CA PHE A 374 -34.75 6.62 8.43
C PHE A 374 -35.39 5.78 9.53
N SER A 375 -36.37 6.34 10.18
CA SER A 375 -37.35 5.59 10.97
C SER A 375 -38.63 5.38 10.16
N ARG A 376 -39.56 4.62 10.71
CA ARG A 376 -40.90 4.45 10.11
C ARG A 376 -41.70 5.75 9.94
N THR A 377 -41.34 6.80 10.68
CA THR A 377 -42.06 8.08 10.77
C THR A 377 -41.29 9.23 10.14
N GLY A 378 -40.11 8.97 9.53
CA GLY A 378 -39.27 10.01 8.93
C GLY A 378 -37.80 9.87 9.30
N TYR A 379 -37.06 10.98 9.25
CA TYR A 379 -35.65 10.97 9.65
C TYR A 379 -35.51 10.93 11.18
N GLU A 380 -34.54 10.14 11.65
CA GLU A 380 -34.19 10.12 13.07
C GLU A 380 -33.48 11.41 13.51
N THR A 381 -33.55 11.68 14.80
CA THR A 381 -32.85 12.79 15.46
C THR A 381 -31.97 12.21 16.54
N TYR A 382 -30.71 12.65 16.61
CA TYR A 382 -29.71 12.15 17.54
C TYR A 382 -29.32 13.28 18.51
N ASN A 383 -29.43 13.00 19.79
CA ASN A 383 -28.89 13.85 20.86
C ASN A 383 -27.47 13.33 21.18
N VAL A 384 -26.45 14.07 20.76
CA VAL A 384 -25.08 13.61 20.72
C VAL A 384 -24.22 14.41 21.70
N ASN A 385 -23.52 13.72 22.58
CA ASN A 385 -22.47 14.30 23.41
C ASN A 385 -21.07 13.68 23.17
N SER A 386 -21.00 12.61 22.40
CA SER A 386 -19.71 12.07 21.95
C SER A 386 -19.77 11.52 20.53
N ILE A 387 -18.67 11.65 19.82
CA ILE A 387 -18.49 11.11 18.47
C ILE A 387 -17.12 10.43 18.41
N VAL A 388 -17.11 9.17 18.00
CA VAL A 388 -15.88 8.39 17.81
C VAL A 388 -15.88 7.81 16.42
N THR A 389 -14.73 7.90 15.73
CA THR A 389 -14.53 7.27 14.42
C THR A 389 -13.51 6.15 14.53
N GLU A 390 -13.71 5.09 13.75
CA GLU A 390 -12.61 4.22 13.34
C GLU A 390 -11.60 5.02 12.49
N PRO A 391 -10.36 4.52 12.33
CA PRO A 391 -9.42 5.13 11.42
C PRO A 391 -10.01 5.26 10.01
N PHE A 392 -9.88 6.44 9.41
CA PHE A 392 -10.40 6.73 8.09
C PHE A 392 -9.35 7.38 7.20
N THR A 393 -9.54 7.27 5.89
CA THR A 393 -8.76 7.98 4.88
C THR A 393 -9.71 8.67 3.91
N ILE A 394 -9.53 9.97 3.73
CA ILE A 394 -10.22 10.77 2.70
C ILE A 394 -9.17 11.23 1.71
N GLU A 395 -9.24 10.73 0.50
CA GLU A 395 -8.34 11.10 -0.58
C GLU A 395 -9.07 11.97 -1.60
N HIS A 396 -8.44 13.05 -1.99
CA HIS A 396 -8.91 13.91 -3.07
C HIS A 396 -7.84 14.04 -4.14
N ASN A 397 -8.20 13.69 -5.34
CA ASN A 397 -7.39 13.95 -6.50
C ASN A 397 -7.89 15.25 -7.15
N THR A 398 -7.13 16.33 -6.99
CA THR A 398 -7.48 17.65 -7.53
C THR A 398 -7.64 17.68 -9.04
N CYS A 399 -7.04 16.70 -9.73
CA CYS A 399 -7.14 16.58 -11.17
C CYS A 399 -8.49 15.99 -11.66
N PHE A 400 -9.31 15.48 -10.74
CA PHE A 400 -10.65 14.93 -11.06
C PHE A 400 -11.81 15.84 -10.62
N ALA A 401 -11.50 17.05 -10.17
CA ALA A 401 -12.49 18.05 -9.79
C ALA A 401 -12.96 18.87 -11.01
#